data_3ebd779f75f503c2c508425b558e94d6
#
_entry.id   3ebd779f75f503c2c508425b558e94d6
#
_cell.length_a   1.000
_cell.length_b   1.000
_cell.length_c   1.000
_cell.angle_alpha   90.00
_cell.angle_beta   90.00
_cell.angle_gamma   90.00
#
_symmetry.space_group_name_H-M   'P 1'
#
loop_
_entity.id
_entity.type
_entity.pdbx_description
1 polymer ?
#
loop_
_entity_poly.entity_id
_entity_poly.type
_entity_poly.pdbx_seq_one_letter_code
_entity_poly.pdbx_strand_id
1 'polypeptide(L)'
;MTYKIVPTPKFAKNFKKLDPFVRKQIKSYLNRVTENPRAKGKALVANRTGQWRYRIGAYRVIVNIQDDELIILALEVGHRRDIY
;
A
#
# COMPACT_ATOMS: atom_id res chain seq x y z
N MET A 1 -7.43 14.45 9.17
CA MET A 1 -8.45 13.41 9.07
C MET A 1 -7.79 12.07 8.81
N THR A 2 -8.32 11.01 9.40
CA THR A 2 -7.72 9.69 9.31
C THR A 2 -8.35 8.87 8.19
N TYR A 3 -7.53 8.36 7.31
CA TYR A 3 -7.99 7.45 6.25
C TYR A 3 -8.12 6.04 6.82
N LYS A 4 -8.89 5.21 6.12
CA LYS A 4 -9.07 3.81 6.47
C LYS A 4 -8.40 2.93 5.43
N ILE A 5 -7.65 1.92 5.87
CA ILE A 5 -7.03 0.95 4.96
C ILE A 5 -8.08 -0.09 4.59
N VAL A 6 -8.29 -0.28 3.30
CA VAL A 6 -9.21 -1.30 2.78
C VAL A 6 -8.43 -2.20 1.82
N PRO A 7 -8.16 -3.46 2.21
CA PRO A 7 -7.44 -4.38 1.34
C PRO A 7 -8.37 -4.95 0.26
N THR A 8 -7.82 -5.07 -0.96
CA THR A 8 -8.49 -5.81 -2.02
C THR A 8 -8.25 -7.31 -1.83
N PRO A 9 -9.05 -8.18 -2.47
CA PRO A 9 -8.79 -9.63 -2.43
C PRO A 9 -7.38 -10.00 -2.90
N LYS A 10 -6.89 -9.34 -3.94
CA LYS A 10 -5.53 -9.57 -4.45
C LYS A 10 -4.48 -9.21 -3.39
N PHE A 11 -4.63 -8.06 -2.75
CA PHE A 11 -3.71 -7.64 -1.70
C PHE A 11 -3.73 -8.64 -0.54
N ALA A 12 -4.93 -9.02 -0.09
CA ALA A 12 -5.07 -9.95 1.02
C ALA A 12 -4.38 -11.29 0.73
N LYS A 13 -4.54 -11.79 -0.50
CA LYS A 13 -3.92 -13.04 -0.93
C LYS A 13 -2.39 -12.94 -0.93
N ASN A 14 -1.86 -11.86 -1.49
CA ASN A 14 -0.42 -11.63 -1.50
C ASN A 14 0.14 -11.46 -0.09
N PHE A 15 -0.59 -10.73 0.74
CA PHE A 15 -0.16 -10.41 2.10
C PHE A 15 -0.03 -11.66 2.97
N LYS A 16 -0.96 -12.63 2.81
CA LYS A 16 -0.92 -13.88 3.57
C LYS A 16 0.34 -14.69 3.32
N LYS A 17 0.94 -14.57 2.15
CA LYS A 17 2.13 -15.32 1.78
C LYS A 17 3.42 -14.74 2.34
N LEU A 18 3.35 -13.55 2.92
CA LEU A 18 4.54 -12.90 3.44
C LEU A 18 4.91 -13.44 4.81
N ASP A 19 6.21 -13.37 5.12
CA ASP A 19 6.73 -13.70 6.42
C ASP A 19 6.02 -12.88 7.50
N PRO A 20 5.71 -13.46 8.68
CA PRO A 20 5.03 -12.71 9.76
C PRO A 20 5.71 -11.41 10.15
N PHE A 21 7.04 -11.38 10.15
CA PHE A 21 7.80 -10.16 10.44
C PHE A 21 7.53 -9.08 9.40
N VAL A 22 7.52 -9.46 8.12
CA VAL A 22 7.25 -8.53 7.03
C VAL A 22 5.82 -8.02 7.09
N ARG A 23 4.86 -8.91 7.36
CA ARG A 23 3.45 -8.51 7.50
C ARG A 23 3.27 -7.46 8.59
N LYS A 24 3.92 -7.67 9.73
CA LYS A 24 3.86 -6.72 10.85
C LYS A 24 4.45 -5.38 10.46
N GLN A 25 5.57 -5.39 9.77
CA GLN A 25 6.24 -4.19 9.31
C GLN A 25 5.37 -3.38 8.35
N ILE A 26 4.75 -4.06 7.38
CA ILE A 26 3.88 -3.41 6.40
C ILE A 26 2.63 -2.85 7.08
N LYS A 27 2.02 -3.64 7.94
CA LYS A 27 0.81 -3.22 8.66
C LYS A 27 1.07 -1.96 9.50
N SER A 28 2.19 -1.95 10.21
CA SER A 28 2.60 -0.80 11.02
C SER A 28 2.79 0.45 10.15
N TYR A 29 3.45 0.28 9.00
CA TYR A 29 3.69 1.38 8.08
C TYR A 29 2.37 1.94 7.53
N LEU A 30 1.48 1.06 7.09
CA LEU A 30 0.18 1.49 6.54
C LEU A 30 -0.67 2.21 7.58
N ASN A 31 -0.63 1.76 8.83
CA ASN A 31 -1.35 2.43 9.90
C ASN A 31 -0.84 3.85 10.13
N ARG A 32 0.45 4.08 9.94
CA ARG A 32 1.01 5.43 10.10
C ARG A 32 0.64 6.37 8.97
N VAL A 33 0.54 5.87 7.74
CA VAL A 33 0.22 6.74 6.60
C VAL A 33 -1.26 7.12 6.55
N THR A 34 -2.12 6.54 7.39
CA THR A 34 -3.53 6.90 7.42
C THR A 34 -3.78 8.35 7.80
N GLU A 35 -2.85 8.98 8.52
CA GLU A 35 -2.99 10.39 8.88
C GLU A 35 -2.70 11.31 7.71
N ASN A 36 -1.73 10.94 6.87
CA ASN A 36 -1.35 11.73 5.70
C ASN A 36 -0.80 10.80 4.62
N PRO A 37 -1.68 10.25 3.77
CA PRO A 37 -1.29 9.20 2.82
C PRO A 37 -0.22 9.62 1.81
N ARG A 38 -0.11 10.89 1.50
CA ARG A 38 0.85 11.37 0.49
C ARG A 38 2.13 11.93 1.07
N ALA A 39 2.30 11.89 2.39
CA ALA A 39 3.53 12.33 3.03
C ALA A 39 4.70 11.41 2.70
N LYS A 40 4.42 10.16 2.38
CA LYS A 40 5.42 9.16 2.01
C LYS A 40 5.01 8.48 0.72
N GLY A 41 5.99 7.89 0.04
CA GLY A 41 5.75 7.19 -1.21
C GLY A 41 5.81 8.10 -2.43
N LYS A 42 5.39 7.57 -3.57
CA LYS A 42 5.43 8.29 -4.84
C LYS A 42 4.23 7.92 -5.71
N ALA A 43 3.80 8.88 -6.52
CA ALA A 43 2.79 8.63 -7.53
C ALA A 43 3.36 7.75 -8.64
N LEU A 44 2.54 6.83 -9.14
CA LEU A 44 2.90 6.02 -10.29
C LEU A 44 2.49 6.74 -11.58
N VAL A 45 3.20 6.41 -12.66
CA VAL A 45 2.99 7.06 -13.96
C VAL A 45 2.64 6.03 -15.02
N ALA A 46 2.43 6.50 -16.26
CA ALA A 46 2.09 5.66 -17.41
C ALA A 46 0.76 4.94 -17.16
N ASN A 47 0.70 3.64 -17.43
CA ASN A 47 -0.56 2.89 -17.31
C ASN A 47 -1.02 2.68 -15.85
N ARG A 48 -0.24 3.13 -14.88
CA ARG A 48 -0.63 3.08 -13.46
C ARG A 48 -0.93 4.46 -12.88
N THR A 49 -1.15 5.45 -13.72
CA THR A 49 -1.50 6.80 -13.30
C THR A 49 -2.71 6.78 -12.36
N GLY A 50 -2.62 7.51 -11.25
CA GLY A 50 -3.67 7.54 -10.24
C GLY A 50 -3.43 6.61 -9.08
N GLN A 51 -2.41 5.76 -9.16
CA GLN A 51 -2.01 4.89 -8.07
C GLN A 51 -0.80 5.47 -7.32
N TRP A 52 -0.61 5.01 -6.10
CA TRP A 52 0.45 5.49 -5.22
C TRP A 52 1.24 4.29 -4.71
N ARG A 53 2.54 4.48 -4.52
CA ARG A 53 3.42 3.40 -4.09
C ARG A 53 4.11 3.74 -2.78
N TYR A 54 4.07 2.80 -1.84
CA TYR A 54 4.89 2.86 -0.64
C TYR A 54 6.01 1.85 -0.74
N ARG A 55 7.21 2.26 -0.34
CA ARG A 55 8.36 1.37 -0.25
C ARG A 55 8.59 1.05 1.22
N ILE A 56 8.55 -0.23 1.56
CA ILE A 56 8.72 -0.69 2.94
C ILE A 56 9.79 -1.77 2.92
N GLY A 57 11.04 -1.37 3.25
CA GLY A 57 12.18 -2.27 3.11
C GLY A 57 12.34 -2.73 1.67
N ALA A 58 12.41 -4.03 1.45
CA ALA A 58 12.53 -4.63 0.12
C ALA A 58 11.16 -4.85 -0.54
N TYR A 59 10.08 -4.39 0.10
CA TYR A 59 8.72 -4.64 -0.38
C TYR A 59 8.08 -3.34 -0.87
N ARG A 60 7.08 -3.50 -1.74
CA ARG A 60 6.30 -2.37 -2.25
C ARG A 60 4.83 -2.65 -2.09
N VAL A 61 4.10 -1.61 -1.71
CA VAL A 61 2.63 -1.66 -1.61
C VAL A 61 2.08 -0.64 -2.57
N ILE A 62 1.18 -1.09 -3.44
CA ILE A 62 0.49 -0.21 -4.39
C ILE A 62 -0.90 0.04 -3.84
N VAL A 63 -1.27 1.31 -3.78
CA VAL A 63 -2.58 1.71 -3.24
C VAL A 63 -3.26 2.70 -4.17
N ASN A 64 -4.57 2.85 -3.96
CA ASN A 64 -5.36 3.91 -4.57
C ASN A 64 -5.90 4.76 -3.43
N ILE A 65 -5.53 6.04 -3.41
CA ILE A 65 -5.96 6.95 -2.35
C ILE A 65 -7.23 7.64 -2.79
N GLN A 66 -8.32 7.35 -2.09
CA GLN A 66 -9.65 7.89 -2.40
C GLN A 66 -9.99 8.95 -1.35
N ASP A 67 -9.72 10.21 -1.69
CA ASP A 67 -9.83 11.31 -0.74
C ASP A 67 -11.28 11.59 -0.32
N ASP A 68 -12.21 11.47 -1.25
CA ASP A 68 -13.62 11.74 -0.96
C ASP A 68 -14.18 10.80 0.09
N GLU A 69 -13.67 9.57 0.15
CA GLU A 69 -14.15 8.55 1.06
C GLU A 69 -13.20 8.32 2.24
N LEU A 70 -12.07 9.01 2.26
CA LEU A 70 -11.01 8.82 3.25
C LEU A 70 -10.56 7.36 3.33
N ILE A 71 -10.34 6.75 2.16
CA ILE A 71 -9.95 5.36 2.02
C ILE A 71 -8.60 5.26 1.31
N ILE A 72 -7.75 4.37 1.83
CA ILE A 72 -6.54 3.93 1.13
C ILE A 72 -6.81 2.49 0.71
N LEU A 73 -7.11 2.30 -0.56
CA LEU A 73 -7.41 0.99 -1.11
C LEU A 73 -6.10 0.27 -1.42
N ALA A 74 -5.79 -0.79 -0.68
CA ALA A 74 -4.56 -1.55 -0.88
C ALA A 74 -4.74 -2.55 -2.01
N LEU A 75 -4.02 -2.34 -3.11
CA LEU A 75 -4.21 -3.10 -4.35
C LEU A 75 -3.27 -4.29 -4.47
N GLU A 76 -1.99 -4.09 -4.18
CA GLU A 76 -0.97 -5.12 -4.35
C GLU A 76 0.12 -4.94 -3.31
N VAL A 77 0.76 -6.05 -2.95
CA VAL A 77 1.95 -6.05 -2.14
C VAL A 77 2.87 -7.17 -2.63
N GLY A 78 4.17 -6.92 -2.64
CA GLY A 78 5.14 -7.92 -3.03
C GLY A 78 6.55 -7.39 -2.92
N HIS A 79 7.52 -8.30 -3.16
CA HIS A 79 8.92 -7.93 -3.19
C HIS A 79 9.16 -6.98 -4.36
N ARG A 80 10.08 -6.02 -4.20
CA ARG A 80 10.36 -5.01 -5.23
C ARG A 80 10.70 -5.62 -6.59
N ARG A 81 11.14 -6.88 -6.63
CA ARG A 81 11.46 -7.58 -7.88
C ARG A 81 10.23 -8.06 -8.61
N ASP A 82 9.12 -8.24 -7.90
CA ASP A 82 7.90 -8.84 -8.44
C ASP A 82 6.85 -7.83 -8.82
N ILE A 83 6.95 -6.60 -8.29
CA ILE A 83 6.02 -5.52 -8.57
C ILE A 83 6.72 -4.48 -9.43
N TYR A 84 6.48 -4.51 -10.67
CA TYR A 84 6.99 -3.73 -11.78
C TYR A 84 7.60 -4.61 -12.85
#